data_614a5dc1cb6b83f71aebb2d2801f960f
#
_entry.id   614a5dc1cb6b83f71aebb2d2801f960f
#
_cell.length_a   1.000
_cell.length_b   1.000
_cell.length_c   1.000
_cell.angle_alpha   90.00
_cell.angle_beta   90.00
_cell.angle_gamma   90.00
#
_symmetry.space_group_name_H-M   'P 1'
#
loop_
_entity.id
_entity.type
_entity.pdbx_description
1 polymer ?
#
loop_
_entity_poly.entity_id
_entity_poly.type
_entity_poly.pdbx_seq_one_letter_code
_entity_poly.pdbx_strand_id
1 'polypeptide(L)'
;MSPYLLFEKSVKEALLEDLGRAGDITSEAIFSKNIQIEATLVARKSGILCGTSIALTAFKLVDPEIRYENLLKDSALINSGDIIARINGSATSILAAERVALNFLGHLSGIASLTAKYVSKISHTHAKICDTRKTTPNLRALEKYAVSCGGGSNHRFGLDDAILIKDNHIAVAGGVTSALRAAKEKIGHLVKIEIEVDTLDQLREALNEGADVILLDNMSIAQLGEAVKIINKQALSEASEIGRAHV
;
A
#
# COMPACT_ATOMS: atom_id res chain seq x y z
N MET A 1 -0.81 16.63 4.58
CA MET A 1 -2.17 16.51 4.03
C MET A 1 -2.87 15.41 4.82
N SER A 2 -4.11 15.60 5.25
CA SER A 2 -4.83 14.53 5.96
C SER A 2 -4.97 13.34 5.02
N PRO A 3 -4.67 12.09 5.44
CA PRO A 3 -4.90 10.90 4.63
C PRO A 3 -6.32 10.85 4.05
N TYR A 4 -7.29 11.39 4.79
CA TYR A 4 -8.69 11.46 4.41
C TYR A 4 -8.93 12.13 3.04
N LEU A 5 -8.25 13.25 2.75
CA LEU A 5 -8.41 13.95 1.46
C LEU A 5 -7.91 13.15 0.25
N LEU A 6 -6.93 12.27 0.46
CA LEU A 6 -6.43 11.40 -0.62
C LEU A 6 -7.41 10.27 -0.94
N PHE A 7 -8.17 9.81 0.06
CA PHE A 7 -9.06 8.65 -0.07
C PHE A 7 -10.43 9.03 -0.60
N GLU A 8 -10.96 10.20 -0.22
CA GLU A 8 -12.29 10.66 -0.62
C GLU A 8 -12.45 10.73 -2.14
N LYS A 9 -11.43 11.21 -2.85
CA LYS A 9 -11.44 11.26 -4.31
C LYS A 9 -11.65 9.88 -4.94
N SER A 10 -10.89 8.88 -4.51
CA SER A 10 -10.99 7.51 -5.04
C SER A 10 -12.35 6.89 -4.74
N VAL A 11 -12.89 7.12 -3.54
CA VAL A 11 -14.23 6.64 -3.16
C VAL A 11 -15.30 7.30 -4.01
N LYS A 12 -15.21 8.62 -4.23
CA LYS A 12 -16.16 9.36 -5.06
C LYS A 12 -16.15 8.89 -6.51
N GLU A 13 -14.97 8.64 -7.08
CA GLU A 13 -14.84 8.12 -8.44
C GLU A 13 -15.45 6.72 -8.56
N ALA A 14 -15.23 5.84 -7.60
CA ALA A 14 -15.82 4.51 -7.56
C ALA A 14 -17.36 4.55 -7.41
N LEU A 15 -17.89 5.47 -6.60
CA LEU A 15 -19.35 5.69 -6.51
C LEU A 15 -19.94 6.20 -7.82
N LEU A 16 -19.27 7.11 -8.50
CA LEU A 16 -19.70 7.62 -9.81
C LEU A 16 -19.69 6.53 -10.89
N GLU A 17 -18.71 5.61 -10.83
CA GLU A 17 -18.65 4.45 -11.72
C GLU A 17 -19.85 3.50 -11.49
N ASP A 18 -20.16 3.18 -10.23
CA ASP A 18 -21.20 2.21 -9.86
C ASP A 18 -22.62 2.77 -10.04
N LEU A 19 -22.86 4.00 -9.62
CA LEU A 19 -24.16 4.66 -9.72
C LEU A 19 -24.51 5.18 -11.11
N GLY A 20 -23.53 5.43 -11.95
CA GLY A 20 -23.72 5.95 -13.30
C GLY A 20 -24.54 7.25 -13.32
N ARG A 21 -25.50 7.33 -14.26
CA ARG A 21 -26.39 8.49 -14.42
C ARG A 21 -27.71 8.35 -13.71
N ALA A 22 -28.16 7.14 -13.45
CA ALA A 22 -29.51 6.84 -13.00
C ALA A 22 -29.59 6.47 -11.51
N GLY A 23 -28.44 6.28 -10.83
CA GLY A 23 -28.41 5.82 -9.44
C GLY A 23 -28.77 4.34 -9.31
N ASP A 24 -29.16 3.91 -8.10
CA ASP A 24 -29.61 2.55 -7.83
C ASP A 24 -31.09 2.38 -8.20
N ILE A 25 -31.32 2.12 -9.48
CA ILE A 25 -32.67 1.95 -10.03
C ILE A 25 -33.44 0.77 -9.38
N THR A 26 -32.73 -0.21 -8.83
CA THR A 26 -33.34 -1.35 -8.15
C THR A 26 -33.95 -0.93 -6.83
N SER A 27 -33.16 -0.28 -5.98
CA SER A 27 -33.64 0.20 -4.68
C SER A 27 -34.71 1.26 -4.84
N GLU A 28 -34.59 2.16 -5.82
CA GLU A 28 -35.60 3.18 -6.11
C GLU A 28 -36.94 2.58 -6.60
N ALA A 29 -36.90 1.48 -7.33
CA ALA A 29 -38.11 0.80 -7.80
C ALA A 29 -38.82 0.00 -6.71
N ILE A 30 -38.09 -0.51 -5.72
CA ILE A 30 -38.62 -1.42 -4.70
C ILE A 30 -39.04 -0.69 -3.44
N PHE A 31 -38.24 0.30 -3.01
CA PHE A 31 -38.45 0.94 -1.70
C PHE A 31 -39.20 2.26 -1.83
N SER A 32 -40.21 2.46 -0.94
CA SER A 32 -40.76 3.79 -0.74
C SER A 32 -39.70 4.70 -0.09
N LYS A 33 -39.73 5.98 -0.43
CA LYS A 33 -38.88 7.00 0.22
C LYS A 33 -39.08 6.97 1.73
N ASN A 34 -38.00 6.90 2.51
CA ASN A 34 -37.93 6.96 3.99
C ASN A 34 -37.89 5.63 4.75
N ILE A 35 -37.68 4.49 4.15
CA ILE A 35 -37.42 3.26 4.91
C ILE A 35 -36.05 3.39 5.59
N GLN A 36 -36.07 3.38 6.93
CA GLN A 36 -34.83 3.39 7.74
C GLN A 36 -34.47 1.97 8.13
N ILE A 37 -33.20 1.60 8.00
CA ILE A 37 -32.69 0.29 8.38
C ILE A 37 -31.41 0.41 9.22
N GLU A 38 -31.12 -0.64 9.96
CA GLU A 38 -29.81 -0.91 10.52
C GLU A 38 -29.15 -2.03 9.71
N ALA A 39 -27.92 -1.78 9.25
CA ALA A 39 -27.08 -2.75 8.59
C ALA A 39 -25.80 -2.99 9.38
N THR A 40 -25.20 -4.18 9.26
CA THR A 40 -23.94 -4.54 9.90
C THR A 40 -22.90 -4.95 8.87
N LEU A 41 -21.69 -4.38 8.98
CA LEU A 41 -20.52 -4.88 8.27
C LEU A 41 -19.90 -6.02 9.08
N VAL A 42 -19.87 -7.22 8.50
CA VAL A 42 -19.40 -8.44 9.16
C VAL A 42 -18.24 -9.05 8.39
N ALA A 43 -17.18 -9.42 9.09
CA ALA A 43 -16.05 -10.12 8.51
C ALA A 43 -16.45 -11.54 8.09
N ARG A 44 -16.18 -11.91 6.85
CA ARG A 44 -16.46 -13.28 6.33
C ARG A 44 -15.28 -14.22 6.48
N LYS A 45 -14.07 -13.69 6.67
CA LYS A 45 -12.82 -14.46 6.82
C LYS A 45 -11.94 -13.79 7.88
N SER A 46 -11.08 -14.58 8.49
CA SER A 46 -10.03 -14.07 9.40
C SER A 46 -8.95 -13.32 8.61
N GLY A 47 -8.39 -12.27 9.21
CA GLY A 47 -7.36 -11.46 8.60
C GLY A 47 -7.05 -10.20 9.39
N ILE A 48 -6.38 -9.26 8.75
CA ILE A 48 -6.12 -7.91 9.28
C ILE A 48 -7.10 -6.95 8.63
N LEU A 49 -7.84 -6.23 9.46
CA LEU A 49 -8.80 -5.23 9.00
C LEU A 49 -8.07 -3.99 8.47
N CYS A 50 -8.51 -3.48 7.33
CA CYS A 50 -8.02 -2.23 6.78
C CYS A 50 -9.06 -1.55 5.91
N GLY A 51 -9.18 -0.21 6.04
CA GLY A 51 -10.04 0.61 5.21
C GLY A 51 -11.44 0.88 5.79
N THR A 52 -11.62 0.75 7.09
CA THR A 52 -12.93 1.03 7.74
C THR A 52 -13.40 2.45 7.50
N SER A 53 -12.55 3.46 7.70
CA SER A 53 -12.88 4.86 7.44
C SER A 53 -13.18 5.11 5.96
N ILE A 54 -12.51 4.43 5.05
CA ILE A 54 -12.69 4.53 3.62
C ILE A 54 -14.06 3.95 3.22
N ALA A 55 -14.39 2.76 3.72
CA ALA A 55 -15.69 2.14 3.51
C ALA A 55 -16.84 3.00 4.06
N LEU A 56 -16.67 3.56 5.25
CA LEU A 56 -17.68 4.43 5.86
C LEU A 56 -17.83 5.78 5.13
N THR A 57 -16.77 6.26 4.47
CA THR A 57 -16.82 7.44 3.60
C THR A 57 -17.75 7.21 2.40
N ALA A 58 -17.82 5.99 1.85
CA ALA A 58 -18.74 5.70 0.76
C ALA A 58 -20.21 5.94 1.16
N PHE A 59 -20.60 5.51 2.34
CA PHE A 59 -21.94 5.75 2.87
C PHE A 59 -22.21 7.24 3.07
N LYS A 60 -21.25 7.97 3.63
CA LYS A 60 -21.37 9.42 3.90
C LYS A 60 -21.43 10.27 2.64
N LEU A 61 -20.76 9.86 1.58
CA LEU A 61 -20.80 10.56 0.29
C LEU A 61 -22.13 10.35 -0.45
N VAL A 62 -22.79 9.21 -0.24
CA VAL A 62 -24.13 8.97 -0.81
C VAL A 62 -25.19 9.69 0.02
N ASP A 63 -25.09 9.65 1.35
CA ASP A 63 -26.07 10.26 2.24
C ASP A 63 -25.37 10.75 3.55
N PRO A 64 -25.21 12.07 3.71
CA PRO A 64 -24.62 12.65 4.91
C PRO A 64 -25.37 12.34 6.22
N GLU A 65 -26.66 12.00 6.16
CA GLU A 65 -27.48 11.69 7.34
C GLU A 65 -27.23 10.26 7.86
N ILE A 66 -26.61 9.37 7.09
CA ILE A 66 -26.23 8.03 7.56
C ILE A 66 -25.38 8.16 8.82
N ARG A 67 -25.77 7.41 9.86
CA ARG A 67 -25.02 7.28 11.11
C ARG A 67 -24.32 5.94 11.15
N TYR A 68 -23.14 5.89 11.74
CA TYR A 68 -22.42 4.64 11.94
C TYR A 68 -21.70 4.58 13.28
N GLU A 69 -21.55 3.38 13.78
CA GLU A 69 -20.69 3.04 14.91
C GLU A 69 -19.58 2.11 14.40
N ASN A 70 -18.34 2.59 14.50
CA ASN A 70 -17.18 1.80 14.14
C ASN A 70 -16.71 1.00 15.36
N LEU A 71 -16.88 -0.32 15.34
CA LEU A 71 -16.60 -1.21 16.47
C LEU A 71 -15.15 -1.72 16.45
N LEU A 72 -14.56 -1.87 15.26
CA LEU A 72 -13.18 -2.34 15.09
C LEU A 72 -12.36 -1.31 14.30
N LYS A 73 -11.09 -1.19 14.67
CA LYS A 73 -10.14 -0.26 14.05
C LYS A 73 -9.28 -0.98 13.01
N ASP A 74 -8.78 -0.21 12.05
CA ASP A 74 -7.77 -0.70 11.11
C ASP A 74 -6.55 -1.26 11.87
N SER A 75 -5.89 -2.24 11.30
CA SER A 75 -4.83 -3.09 11.88
C SER A 75 -5.32 -4.09 12.94
N ALA A 76 -6.60 -4.15 13.27
CA ALA A 76 -7.12 -5.19 14.14
C ALA A 76 -7.09 -6.56 13.47
N LEU A 77 -6.73 -7.59 14.23
CA LEU A 77 -6.97 -8.97 13.83
C LEU A 77 -8.46 -9.26 13.93
N ILE A 78 -9.05 -9.74 12.87
CA ILE A 78 -10.47 -10.11 12.79
C ILE A 78 -10.66 -11.59 12.50
N ASN A 79 -11.76 -12.13 12.98
CA ASN A 79 -12.21 -13.49 12.70
C ASN A 79 -13.52 -13.48 11.91
N SER A 80 -13.82 -14.58 11.27
CA SER A 80 -15.12 -14.76 10.62
C SER A 80 -16.26 -14.59 11.63
N GLY A 81 -17.22 -13.72 11.32
CA GLY A 81 -18.36 -13.39 12.18
C GLY A 81 -18.18 -12.12 13.00
N ASP A 82 -16.99 -11.55 13.08
CA ASP A 82 -16.78 -10.30 13.82
C ASP A 82 -17.53 -9.14 13.17
N ILE A 83 -18.23 -8.35 13.97
CA ILE A 83 -18.95 -7.15 13.51
C ILE A 83 -17.94 -5.99 13.48
N ILE A 84 -17.73 -5.45 12.28
CA ILE A 84 -16.78 -4.35 12.04
C ILE A 84 -17.43 -3.01 12.36
N ALA A 85 -18.65 -2.79 11.87
CA ALA A 85 -19.41 -1.55 12.07
C ALA A 85 -20.91 -1.80 11.99
N ARG A 86 -21.70 -0.93 12.62
CA ARG A 86 -23.14 -0.79 12.43
C ARG A 86 -23.43 0.49 11.68
N ILE A 87 -24.41 0.46 10.78
CA ILE A 87 -24.77 1.55 9.90
C ILE A 87 -26.26 1.75 9.96
N ASN A 88 -26.71 2.95 10.23
CA ASN A 88 -28.12 3.31 10.36
C ASN A 88 -28.45 4.44 9.38
N GLY A 89 -29.49 4.28 8.60
CA GLY A 89 -29.92 5.29 7.63
C GLY A 89 -30.95 4.77 6.63
N SER A 90 -31.15 5.54 5.58
CA SER A 90 -32.05 5.18 4.48
C SER A 90 -31.59 3.86 3.82
N ALA A 91 -32.56 2.93 3.62
CA ALA A 91 -32.30 1.65 2.95
C ALA A 91 -31.72 1.87 1.54
N THR A 92 -32.27 2.80 0.75
CA THR A 92 -31.79 3.14 -0.58
C THR A 92 -30.37 3.65 -0.56
N SER A 93 -30.03 4.55 0.36
CA SER A 93 -28.69 5.13 0.49
C SER A 93 -27.66 4.08 0.93
N ILE A 94 -28.02 3.21 1.88
CA ILE A 94 -27.13 2.15 2.37
C ILE A 94 -26.84 1.16 1.26
N LEU A 95 -27.86 0.67 0.52
CA LEU A 95 -27.67 -0.29 -0.57
C LEU A 95 -26.89 0.31 -1.74
N ALA A 96 -27.12 1.57 -2.07
CA ALA A 96 -26.38 2.27 -3.12
C ALA A 96 -24.88 2.40 -2.83
N ALA A 97 -24.48 2.52 -1.56
CA ALA A 97 -23.07 2.64 -1.16
C ALA A 97 -22.38 1.29 -0.86
N GLU A 98 -23.15 0.26 -0.57
CA GLU A 98 -22.68 -1.02 -0.01
C GLU A 98 -21.55 -1.65 -0.84
N ARG A 99 -21.75 -1.79 -2.16
CA ARG A 99 -20.79 -2.49 -3.00
C ARG A 99 -19.44 -1.81 -3.03
N VAL A 100 -19.41 -0.50 -3.20
CA VAL A 100 -18.17 0.31 -3.20
C VAL A 100 -17.48 0.22 -1.84
N ALA A 101 -18.23 0.35 -0.74
CA ALA A 101 -17.69 0.23 0.61
C ALA A 101 -17.03 -1.14 0.84
N LEU A 102 -17.73 -2.23 0.47
CA LEU A 102 -17.22 -3.59 0.63
C LEU A 102 -16.03 -3.90 -0.28
N ASN A 103 -15.98 -3.33 -1.49
CA ASN A 103 -14.87 -3.51 -2.42
C ASN A 103 -13.59 -2.90 -1.83
N PHE A 104 -13.63 -1.66 -1.34
CA PHE A 104 -12.46 -1.05 -0.68
C PHE A 104 -12.04 -1.82 0.57
N LEU A 105 -13.01 -2.15 1.44
CA LEU A 105 -12.72 -2.87 2.68
C LEU A 105 -12.09 -4.25 2.41
N GLY A 106 -12.61 -4.99 1.45
CA GLY A 106 -12.10 -6.30 1.07
C GLY A 106 -10.72 -6.24 0.43
N HIS A 107 -10.51 -5.30 -0.51
CA HIS A 107 -9.23 -5.11 -1.19
C HIS A 107 -8.11 -4.74 -0.21
N LEU A 108 -8.35 -3.74 0.62
CA LEU A 108 -7.35 -3.24 1.56
C LEU A 108 -7.07 -4.24 2.70
N SER A 109 -8.09 -4.89 3.23
CA SER A 109 -7.91 -5.95 4.23
C SER A 109 -7.18 -7.17 3.65
N GLY A 110 -7.37 -7.45 2.37
CA GLY A 110 -6.62 -8.48 1.64
C GLY A 110 -5.12 -8.19 1.60
N ILE A 111 -4.74 -6.96 1.22
CA ILE A 111 -3.34 -6.49 1.20
C ILE A 111 -2.75 -6.51 2.61
N ALA A 112 -3.45 -5.95 3.60
CA ALA A 112 -2.99 -5.92 4.99
C ALA A 112 -2.77 -7.34 5.54
N SER A 113 -3.70 -8.26 5.27
CA SER A 113 -3.61 -9.66 5.70
C SER A 113 -2.45 -10.40 5.04
N LEU A 114 -2.21 -10.17 3.74
CA LEU A 114 -1.07 -10.76 3.04
C LEU A 114 0.24 -10.21 3.58
N THR A 115 0.33 -8.90 3.78
CA THR A 115 1.50 -8.25 4.38
C THR A 115 1.80 -8.82 5.75
N ALA A 116 0.80 -8.98 6.63
CA ALA A 116 0.97 -9.55 7.95
C ALA A 116 1.52 -10.98 7.92
N LYS A 117 1.14 -11.79 6.92
CA LYS A 117 1.70 -13.12 6.71
C LYS A 117 3.20 -13.07 6.40
N TYR A 118 3.66 -12.13 5.58
CA TYR A 118 5.08 -11.95 5.30
C TYR A 118 5.82 -11.42 6.52
N VAL A 119 5.28 -10.41 7.19
CA VAL A 119 5.85 -9.84 8.42
C VAL A 119 6.04 -10.92 9.48
N SER A 120 5.06 -11.79 9.67
CA SER A 120 5.16 -12.88 10.63
C SER A 120 6.29 -13.88 10.33
N LYS A 121 6.64 -14.07 9.04
CA LYS A 121 7.73 -14.97 8.63
C LYS A 121 9.12 -14.46 9.00
N ILE A 122 9.27 -13.15 9.12
CA ILE A 122 10.56 -12.50 9.44
C ILE A 122 10.60 -11.92 10.86
N SER A 123 9.58 -12.17 11.71
CA SER A 123 9.44 -11.60 13.05
C SER A 123 10.61 -11.93 14.00
N HIS A 124 11.39 -12.98 13.71
CA HIS A 124 12.61 -13.35 14.42
C HIS A 124 13.84 -12.56 14.00
N THR A 125 13.72 -11.60 13.08
CA THR A 125 14.81 -10.77 12.55
C THR A 125 14.51 -9.28 12.77
N HIS A 126 15.48 -8.41 12.42
CA HIS A 126 15.30 -6.95 12.37
C HIS A 126 14.87 -6.45 10.98
N ALA A 127 14.76 -7.32 9.98
CA ALA A 127 14.34 -6.96 8.64
C ALA A 127 12.87 -6.51 8.61
N LYS A 128 12.51 -5.69 7.64
CA LYS A 128 11.15 -5.21 7.42
C LYS A 128 10.67 -5.59 6.03
N ILE A 129 9.39 -5.88 5.92
CA ILE A 129 8.73 -6.03 4.62
C ILE A 129 8.36 -4.64 4.12
N CYS A 130 8.83 -4.27 2.93
CA CYS A 130 8.50 -3.00 2.29
C CYS A 130 7.63 -3.21 1.05
N ASP A 131 6.77 -2.24 0.78
CA ASP A 131 6.03 -2.17 -0.48
C ASP A 131 6.89 -1.64 -1.64
N THR A 132 6.29 -1.53 -2.81
CA THR A 132 6.93 -0.97 -4.01
C THR A 132 6.01 0.06 -4.68
N ARG A 133 6.43 0.55 -5.87
CA ARG A 133 5.59 1.36 -6.75
C ARG A 133 4.77 0.52 -7.75
N LYS A 134 4.85 -0.81 -7.69
CA LYS A 134 4.05 -1.74 -8.51
C LYS A 134 2.65 -1.87 -7.89
N THR A 135 1.84 -0.84 -8.02
CA THR A 135 0.52 -0.69 -7.41
C THR A 135 -0.58 -0.56 -8.47
N THR A 136 -1.82 -0.80 -8.09
CA THR A 136 -2.97 -0.51 -8.93
C THR A 136 -3.00 0.99 -9.26
N PRO A 137 -3.13 1.38 -10.54
CA PRO A 137 -3.21 2.79 -10.91
C PRO A 137 -4.27 3.54 -10.07
N ASN A 138 -3.89 4.73 -9.59
CA ASN A 138 -4.67 5.61 -8.73
C ASN A 138 -4.97 5.10 -7.31
N LEU A 139 -4.66 3.83 -6.96
CA LEU A 139 -4.89 3.28 -5.61
C LEU A 139 -3.65 3.22 -4.72
N ARG A 140 -2.50 3.73 -5.17
CA ARG A 140 -1.23 3.62 -4.42
C ARG A 140 -1.29 4.09 -2.98
N ALA A 141 -1.95 5.22 -2.71
CA ALA A 141 -2.06 5.75 -1.36
C ALA A 141 -2.81 4.78 -0.43
N LEU A 142 -3.88 4.19 -0.94
CA LEU A 142 -4.70 3.22 -0.24
C LEU A 142 -3.95 1.89 0.00
N GLU A 143 -3.28 1.38 -1.03
CA GLU A 143 -2.55 0.12 -0.97
C GLU A 143 -1.33 0.21 -0.04
N LYS A 144 -0.58 1.33 -0.09
CA LYS A 144 0.52 1.59 0.84
C LYS A 144 0.03 1.74 2.29
N TYR A 145 -1.11 2.38 2.50
CA TYR A 145 -1.76 2.41 3.81
C TYR A 145 -2.09 0.99 4.30
N ALA A 146 -2.62 0.13 3.43
CA ALA A 146 -2.94 -1.25 3.76
C ALA A 146 -1.70 -2.08 4.12
N VAL A 147 -0.57 -1.86 3.44
CA VAL A 147 0.72 -2.46 3.82
C VAL A 147 1.12 -2.05 5.24
N SER A 148 0.98 -0.76 5.59
CA SER A 148 1.27 -0.29 6.96
C SER A 148 0.33 -0.92 7.99
N CYS A 149 -0.96 -1.08 7.68
CA CYS A 149 -1.92 -1.78 8.53
C CYS A 149 -1.55 -3.25 8.78
N GLY A 150 -0.92 -3.90 7.80
CA GLY A 150 -0.40 -5.26 7.91
C GLY A 150 0.95 -5.39 8.65
N GLY A 151 1.50 -4.27 9.16
CA GLY A 151 2.79 -4.24 9.86
C GLY A 151 4.00 -4.11 8.94
N GLY A 152 3.81 -3.88 7.65
CA GLY A 152 4.87 -3.56 6.70
C GLY A 152 5.32 -2.11 6.78
N SER A 153 6.36 -1.77 6.02
CA SER A 153 6.89 -0.41 5.86
C SER A 153 6.63 0.09 4.44
N ASN A 154 6.51 1.41 4.29
CA ASN A 154 6.39 2.00 2.96
C ASN A 154 7.77 2.39 2.42
N HIS A 155 8.04 1.98 1.19
CA HIS A 155 9.08 2.53 0.34
C HIS A 155 8.62 3.87 -0.26
N ARG A 156 9.47 4.58 -1.01
CA ARG A 156 9.13 5.86 -1.63
C ARG A 156 7.76 5.83 -2.31
N PHE A 157 7.02 6.91 -2.15
CA PHE A 157 5.66 7.02 -2.69
C PHE A 157 5.66 7.28 -4.20
N GLY A 158 6.50 8.20 -4.65
CA GLY A 158 6.56 8.66 -6.03
C GLY A 158 7.99 8.73 -6.57
N LEU A 159 8.15 9.46 -7.67
CA LEU A 159 9.46 9.77 -8.25
C LEU A 159 10.08 11.03 -7.62
N ASP A 160 9.29 11.79 -6.90
CA ASP A 160 9.60 13.06 -6.25
C ASP A 160 9.99 12.91 -4.77
N ASP A 161 9.95 11.69 -4.23
CA ASP A 161 10.07 11.41 -2.81
C ASP A 161 11.51 11.03 -2.40
N ALA A 162 12.16 10.17 -3.18
CA ALA A 162 13.55 9.79 -3.01
C ALA A 162 14.17 9.36 -4.34
N ILE A 163 15.50 9.45 -4.46
CA ILE A 163 16.21 8.94 -5.63
C ILE A 163 16.35 7.43 -5.51
N LEU A 164 16.00 6.72 -6.59
CA LEU A 164 16.35 5.33 -6.81
C LEU A 164 16.97 5.20 -8.20
N ILE A 165 18.28 4.98 -8.21
CA ILE A 165 19.06 4.73 -9.42
C ILE A 165 18.87 3.25 -9.79
N LYS A 166 18.46 2.99 -11.02
CA LYS A 166 18.20 1.65 -11.56
C LYS A 166 19.20 1.28 -12.66
N ASP A 167 19.19 0.03 -13.06
CA ASP A 167 19.99 -0.53 -14.17
C ASP A 167 20.03 0.36 -15.41
N ASN A 168 18.86 0.81 -15.88
CA ASN A 168 18.75 1.73 -17.01
C ASN A 168 19.42 3.09 -16.76
N HIS A 169 19.36 3.62 -15.53
CA HIS A 169 20.04 4.87 -15.20
C HIS A 169 21.56 4.67 -15.18
N ILE A 170 22.04 3.54 -14.65
CA ILE A 170 23.45 3.17 -14.61
C ILE A 170 24.00 3.05 -16.03
N ALA A 171 23.26 2.34 -16.91
CA ALA A 171 23.66 2.15 -18.30
C ALA A 171 23.79 3.47 -19.07
N VAL A 172 22.79 4.35 -18.94
CA VAL A 172 22.80 5.69 -19.62
C VAL A 172 23.86 6.62 -19.04
N ALA A 173 24.12 6.56 -17.73
CA ALA A 173 25.13 7.39 -17.08
C ALA A 173 26.58 6.93 -17.32
N GLY A 174 26.77 5.73 -17.87
CA GLY A 174 28.11 5.16 -18.11
C GLY A 174 28.73 4.46 -16.91
N GLY A 175 27.92 4.03 -15.92
CA GLY A 175 28.34 3.24 -14.77
C GLY A 175 27.80 3.74 -13.42
N VAL A 176 28.00 2.92 -12.40
CA VAL A 176 27.53 3.16 -11.01
C VAL A 176 28.11 4.47 -10.45
N THR A 177 29.43 4.63 -10.54
CA THR A 177 30.15 5.84 -10.06
C THR A 177 29.60 7.10 -10.72
N SER A 178 29.45 7.11 -12.05
CA SER A 178 28.97 8.28 -12.79
C SER A 178 27.53 8.64 -12.39
N ALA A 179 26.67 7.64 -12.27
CA ALA A 179 25.26 7.83 -11.87
C ALA A 179 25.13 8.41 -10.46
N LEU A 180 25.88 7.88 -9.50
CA LEU A 180 25.86 8.36 -8.11
C LEU A 180 26.41 9.79 -7.98
N ARG A 181 27.52 10.12 -8.65
CA ARG A 181 28.09 11.46 -8.64
C ARG A 181 27.13 12.48 -9.25
N ALA A 182 26.56 12.17 -10.42
CA ALA A 182 25.59 13.04 -11.07
C ALA A 182 24.33 13.27 -10.20
N ALA A 183 23.86 12.25 -9.48
CA ALA A 183 22.78 12.41 -8.53
C ALA A 183 23.15 13.33 -7.36
N LYS A 184 24.29 13.09 -6.72
CA LYS A 184 24.79 13.88 -5.56
C LYS A 184 25.00 15.35 -5.87
N GLU A 185 25.42 15.69 -7.09
CA GLU A 185 25.61 17.08 -7.52
C GLU A 185 24.31 17.87 -7.62
N LYS A 186 23.17 17.21 -7.83
CA LYS A 186 21.89 17.87 -8.11
C LYS A 186 20.91 17.88 -6.96
N ILE A 187 21.10 17.04 -5.94
CA ILE A 187 20.13 16.90 -4.85
C ILE A 187 20.54 17.68 -3.61
N GLY A 188 19.51 18.07 -2.82
CA GLY A 188 19.73 18.63 -1.48
C GLY A 188 20.13 17.53 -0.48
N HIS A 189 20.83 17.93 0.57
CA HIS A 189 21.39 17.04 1.61
C HIS A 189 20.35 16.21 2.40
N LEU A 190 19.08 16.54 2.29
CA LEU A 190 17.99 15.81 2.94
C LEU A 190 17.40 14.67 2.10
N VAL A 191 17.79 14.55 0.82
CA VAL A 191 17.28 13.51 -0.08
C VAL A 191 18.21 12.31 -0.07
N LYS A 192 17.69 11.14 0.26
CA LYS A 192 18.41 9.87 0.24
C LYS A 192 18.59 9.37 -1.18
N ILE A 193 19.76 8.76 -1.44
CA ILE A 193 20.07 8.08 -2.69
C ILE A 193 20.11 6.57 -2.45
N GLU A 194 19.21 5.88 -3.12
CA GLU A 194 19.20 4.45 -3.24
C GLU A 194 19.69 4.05 -4.64
N ILE A 195 20.45 2.96 -4.73
CA ILE A 195 20.91 2.38 -5.98
C ILE A 195 20.65 0.88 -6.01
N GLU A 196 20.10 0.41 -7.12
CA GLU A 196 19.86 -1.00 -7.44
C GLU A 196 21.13 -1.58 -8.07
N VAL A 197 21.61 -2.73 -7.55
CA VAL A 197 22.82 -3.42 -8.01
C VAL A 197 22.56 -4.90 -8.17
N ASP A 198 23.05 -5.48 -9.28
CA ASP A 198 22.90 -6.89 -9.64
C ASP A 198 24.16 -7.71 -9.32
N THR A 199 25.31 -7.06 -9.10
CA THR A 199 26.59 -7.72 -8.88
C THR A 199 27.32 -7.21 -7.66
N LEU A 200 28.21 -8.03 -7.10
CA LEU A 200 29.05 -7.64 -5.96
C LEU A 200 30.08 -6.57 -6.34
N ASP A 201 30.45 -6.45 -7.61
CA ASP A 201 31.36 -5.39 -8.06
C ASP A 201 30.65 -4.04 -8.11
N GLN A 202 29.43 -3.97 -8.66
CA GLN A 202 28.57 -2.77 -8.56
C GLN A 202 28.31 -2.37 -7.11
N LEU A 203 28.09 -3.35 -6.21
CA LEU A 203 27.95 -3.11 -4.79
C LEU A 203 29.18 -2.40 -4.21
N ARG A 204 30.40 -2.87 -4.52
CA ARG A 204 31.64 -2.24 -4.04
C ARG A 204 31.81 -0.82 -4.57
N GLU A 205 31.49 -0.59 -5.86
CA GLU A 205 31.48 0.76 -6.44
C GLU A 205 30.48 1.68 -5.72
N ALA A 206 29.25 1.21 -5.48
CA ALA A 206 28.22 1.98 -4.79
C ALA A 206 28.61 2.37 -3.37
N LEU A 207 29.25 1.45 -2.63
CA LEU A 207 29.78 1.72 -1.29
C LEU A 207 30.92 2.75 -1.31
N ASN A 208 31.86 2.61 -2.23
CA ASN A 208 32.98 3.54 -2.40
C ASN A 208 32.51 4.97 -2.71
N GLU A 209 31.43 5.10 -3.48
CA GLU A 209 30.79 6.38 -3.77
C GLU A 209 29.84 6.84 -2.65
N GLY A 210 29.62 6.04 -1.61
CA GLY A 210 28.81 6.40 -0.44
C GLY A 210 27.32 6.55 -0.76
N ALA A 211 26.71 5.53 -1.34
CA ALA A 211 25.26 5.41 -1.46
C ALA A 211 24.62 5.28 -0.07
N ASP A 212 23.45 5.90 0.15
CA ASP A 212 22.73 5.80 1.43
C ASP A 212 22.05 4.44 1.63
N VAL A 213 21.48 3.91 0.53
CA VAL A 213 20.72 2.65 0.50
C VAL A 213 21.15 1.86 -0.73
N ILE A 214 21.33 0.57 -0.59
CA ILE A 214 21.69 -0.34 -1.68
C ILE A 214 20.61 -1.43 -1.77
N LEU A 215 19.95 -1.47 -2.91
CA LEU A 215 18.99 -2.51 -3.26
C LEU A 215 19.70 -3.63 -4.01
N LEU A 216 19.76 -4.79 -3.38
CA LEU A 216 20.33 -6.02 -3.93
C LEU A 216 19.25 -6.70 -4.76
N ASP A 217 19.37 -6.64 -6.10
CA ASP A 217 18.36 -7.18 -7.00
C ASP A 217 18.82 -8.47 -7.66
N ASN A 218 17.90 -9.40 -7.89
CA ASN A 218 18.11 -10.66 -8.58
C ASN A 218 19.27 -11.55 -8.04
N MET A 219 19.68 -11.37 -6.79
CA MET A 219 20.78 -12.13 -6.19
C MET A 219 20.28 -13.43 -5.55
N SER A 220 21.10 -14.48 -5.65
CA SER A 220 20.92 -15.73 -4.90
C SER A 220 21.10 -15.49 -3.40
N ILE A 221 20.54 -16.37 -2.55
CA ILE A 221 20.68 -16.30 -1.09
C ILE A 221 22.16 -16.25 -0.67
N ALA A 222 23.03 -17.00 -1.36
CA ALA A 222 24.48 -16.99 -1.07
C ALA A 222 25.10 -15.63 -1.37
N GLN A 223 24.78 -15.03 -2.52
CA GLN A 223 25.25 -13.69 -2.89
C GLN A 223 24.71 -12.62 -1.96
N LEU A 224 23.42 -12.70 -1.54
CA LEU A 224 22.87 -11.79 -0.54
C LEU A 224 23.61 -11.87 0.78
N GLY A 225 23.97 -13.09 1.22
CA GLY A 225 24.76 -13.30 2.44
C GLY A 225 26.16 -12.69 2.35
N GLU A 226 26.80 -12.74 1.16
CA GLU A 226 28.09 -12.10 0.90
C GLU A 226 27.94 -10.57 0.82
N ALA A 227 26.94 -10.08 0.09
CA ALA A 227 26.65 -8.65 -0.05
C ALA A 227 26.44 -7.96 1.31
N VAL A 228 25.66 -8.56 2.19
CA VAL A 228 25.44 -8.01 3.54
C VAL A 228 26.74 -7.92 4.35
N LYS A 229 27.65 -8.90 4.21
CA LYS A 229 28.97 -8.85 4.86
C LYS A 229 29.83 -7.71 4.29
N ILE A 230 29.80 -7.50 2.96
CA ILE A 230 30.52 -6.41 2.29
C ILE A 230 29.97 -5.06 2.74
N ILE A 231 28.65 -4.91 2.77
CA ILE A 231 28.00 -3.66 3.22
C ILE A 231 28.40 -3.29 4.65
N ASN A 232 28.48 -4.26 5.55
CA ASN A 232 28.97 -4.11 6.92
C ASN A 232 28.50 -2.82 7.60
N LYS A 233 27.19 -2.52 7.52
CA LYS A 233 26.55 -1.32 8.11
C LYS A 233 26.98 0.04 7.52
N GLN A 234 27.72 0.08 6.42
CA GLN A 234 28.11 1.33 5.76
C GLN A 234 26.93 1.99 5.04
N ALA A 235 25.95 1.20 4.61
CA ALA A 235 24.69 1.65 4.00
C ALA A 235 23.53 0.81 4.53
N LEU A 236 22.29 1.30 4.34
CA LEU A 236 21.12 0.44 4.49
C LEU A 236 21.08 -0.54 3.31
N SER A 237 20.63 -1.77 3.56
CA SER A 237 20.46 -2.78 2.53
C SER A 237 19.00 -3.16 2.37
N GLU A 238 18.56 -3.23 1.12
CA GLU A 238 17.29 -3.82 0.73
C GLU A 238 17.56 -5.00 -0.19
N ALA A 239 16.62 -5.93 -0.28
CA ALA A 239 16.70 -7.04 -1.22
C ALA A 239 15.36 -7.21 -1.93
N SER A 240 15.39 -7.38 -3.23
CA SER A 240 14.22 -7.66 -4.05
C SER A 240 14.41 -8.88 -4.93
N GLU A 241 13.30 -9.46 -5.38
CA GLU A 241 13.27 -10.60 -6.30
C GLU A 241 14.11 -11.81 -5.83
N ILE A 242 14.16 -12.05 -4.50
CA ILE A 242 14.97 -13.08 -3.87
C ILE A 242 14.61 -14.46 -4.43
N GLY A 243 15.61 -15.12 -5.04
CA GLY A 243 15.45 -16.47 -5.58
C GLY A 243 14.57 -16.54 -6.85
N ARG A 244 14.27 -15.44 -7.48
CA ARG A 244 13.59 -15.43 -8.78
C ARG A 244 14.56 -15.90 -9.85
N ALA A 245 14.25 -17.04 -10.48
CA ALA A 245 14.95 -17.44 -11.69
C ALA A 245 14.55 -16.51 -12.84
N HIS A 246 15.51 -15.98 -13.58
CA HIS A 246 15.21 -15.37 -14.87
C HIS A 246 14.66 -16.47 -15.78
N VAL A 247 13.40 -16.33 -16.19
CA VAL A 247 12.79 -17.17 -17.24
C VAL A 247 12.98 -16.45 -18.57
#